data_f17e6b1a36fe34476b4dadbb47cad313
#
_entry.id   f17e6b1a36fe34476b4dadbb47cad313
#
_cell.length_a   1.000
_cell.length_b   1.000
_cell.length_c   1.000
_cell.angle_alpha   90.00
_cell.angle_beta   90.00
_cell.angle_gamma   90.00
#
_symmetry.space_group_name_H-M   'P 1'
#
loop_
_entity.id
_entity.type
_entity.pdbx_description
1 polymer ?
#
loop_
_entity_poly.entity_id
_entity_poly.type
_entity_poly.pdbx_seq_one_letter_code
_entity_poly.pdbx_strand_id
1 'polypeptide(L)'
;RAGKMEQHAAGKPAVQESLCRGCHRCAKECGSDAITYNQQNKAVIDYDKCKGCGRCIGACSFDAVYSPNECANEALDRKMAEYAAAVCAGRPCFHISLVIDVSPNCDCHPENDAAIIPDVGMFASFDPVALDQACIDAVLAQPKMPNSVIGSGEACKCEDYFKAAHPDTDWESAL
;
A
#
# COMPACT_ATOMS: atom_id res chain seq x y z
N ARG A 1 -17.51 -4.56 -1.75
CA ARG A 1 -16.34 -5.04 -0.94
C ARG A 1 -15.45 -5.99 -1.72
N ALA A 2 -15.98 -7.01 -2.41
CA ALA A 2 -15.15 -7.98 -3.16
C ALA A 2 -14.28 -7.29 -4.23
N GLY A 3 -14.87 -6.43 -5.06
CA GLY A 3 -14.13 -5.74 -6.13
C GLY A 3 -12.99 -4.85 -5.60
N LYS A 4 -13.21 -4.12 -4.47
CA LYS A 4 -12.14 -3.36 -3.84
C LYS A 4 -10.97 -4.27 -3.43
N MET A 5 -11.27 -5.47 -2.95
CA MET A 5 -10.26 -6.42 -2.49
C MET A 5 -9.48 -7.04 -3.64
N GLU A 6 -10.16 -7.32 -4.77
CA GLU A 6 -9.51 -7.79 -6.00
C GLU A 6 -8.58 -6.72 -6.60
N GLN A 7 -8.95 -5.45 -6.45
CA GLN A 7 -8.12 -4.34 -6.91
C GLN A 7 -6.95 -4.03 -5.96
N HIS A 8 -7.10 -4.29 -4.67
CA HIS A 8 -6.04 -3.99 -3.69
C HIS A 8 -4.98 -5.07 -3.57
N ALA A 9 -5.27 -6.31 -3.93
CA ALA A 9 -4.32 -7.42 -3.79
C ALA A 9 -4.40 -8.36 -5.00
N ALA A 10 -3.28 -8.65 -5.63
CA ALA A 10 -3.20 -9.58 -6.74
C ALA A 10 -3.05 -11.04 -6.29
N GLY A 11 -2.96 -11.31 -4.99
CA GLY A 11 -2.76 -12.65 -4.45
C GLY A 11 -3.59 -12.94 -3.21
N LYS A 12 -3.77 -14.22 -2.93
CA LYS A 12 -4.34 -14.68 -1.67
C LYS A 12 -3.23 -14.88 -0.65
N PRO A 13 -3.43 -14.52 0.63
CA PRO A 13 -2.43 -14.70 1.67
C PRO A 13 -2.07 -16.17 1.88
N ALA A 14 -0.86 -16.43 2.33
CA ALA A 14 -0.39 -17.75 2.74
C ALA A 14 -0.04 -17.75 4.24
N VAL A 15 0.14 -18.95 4.80
CA VAL A 15 0.53 -19.13 6.20
C VAL A 15 1.86 -19.86 6.27
N GLN A 16 2.82 -19.26 6.95
CA GLN A 16 4.06 -19.93 7.33
C GLN A 16 3.84 -20.63 8.68
N GLU A 17 3.59 -21.93 8.64
CA GLU A 17 3.20 -22.71 9.82
C GLU A 17 4.22 -22.64 10.96
N SER A 18 5.52 -22.55 10.65
CA SER A 18 6.60 -22.45 11.64
C SER A 18 6.47 -21.21 12.54
N LEU A 19 5.96 -20.10 12.01
CA LEU A 19 5.75 -18.85 12.73
C LEU A 19 4.37 -18.81 13.40
N CYS A 20 3.40 -19.56 12.90
CA CYS A 20 2.04 -19.53 13.41
C CYS A 20 1.96 -20.03 14.87
N ARG A 21 1.36 -19.24 15.75
CA ARG A 21 1.17 -19.53 17.17
C ARG A 21 -0.23 -20.05 17.52
N GLY A 22 -1.12 -20.17 16.54
CA GLY A 22 -2.49 -20.61 16.77
C GLY A 22 -3.32 -19.65 17.63
N CYS A 23 -3.07 -18.34 17.55
CA CYS A 23 -3.73 -17.34 18.39
C CYS A 23 -5.14 -16.98 17.93
N HIS A 24 -5.60 -17.47 16.81
CA HIS A 24 -6.93 -17.29 16.21
C HIS A 24 -7.31 -15.86 15.81
N ARG A 25 -6.43 -14.88 15.87
CA ARG A 25 -6.72 -13.48 15.48
C ARG A 25 -7.10 -13.37 14.01
N CYS A 26 -6.34 -14.01 13.13
CA CYS A 26 -6.59 -13.98 11.69
C CYS A 26 -7.97 -14.53 11.31
N ALA A 27 -8.46 -15.56 11.99
CA ALA A 27 -9.81 -16.10 11.76
C ALA A 27 -10.90 -15.14 12.24
N LYS A 28 -10.71 -14.45 13.36
CA LYS A 28 -11.67 -13.45 13.86
C LYS A 28 -11.83 -12.27 12.92
N GLU A 29 -10.76 -11.88 12.22
CA GLU A 29 -10.78 -10.79 11.24
C GLU A 29 -11.24 -11.24 9.84
N CYS A 30 -11.39 -12.55 9.61
CA CYS A 30 -11.77 -13.08 8.32
C CYS A 30 -13.28 -12.94 8.07
N GLY A 31 -13.68 -11.92 7.33
CA GLY A 31 -15.08 -11.70 6.97
C GLY A 31 -15.67 -12.69 5.95
N SER A 32 -14.90 -13.69 5.53
CA SER A 32 -15.33 -14.76 4.60
C SER A 32 -15.27 -16.14 5.24
N ASP A 33 -14.96 -16.23 6.54
CA ASP A 33 -14.79 -17.49 7.28
C ASP A 33 -13.88 -18.51 6.57
N ALA A 34 -12.83 -17.98 5.94
CA ALA A 34 -11.90 -18.75 5.11
C ALA A 34 -10.72 -19.33 5.90
N ILE A 35 -10.63 -19.11 7.22
CA ILE A 35 -9.49 -19.55 8.03
C ILE A 35 -9.94 -20.57 9.06
N THR A 36 -9.37 -21.75 8.97
CA THR A 36 -9.54 -22.87 9.90
C THR A 36 -8.20 -23.21 10.57
N TYR A 37 -8.17 -24.24 11.40
CA TYR A 37 -6.96 -24.68 12.10
C TYR A 37 -6.77 -26.19 11.93
N ASN A 38 -5.51 -26.57 11.67
CA ASN A 38 -5.15 -27.98 11.59
C ASN A 38 -4.99 -28.62 12.99
N GLN A 39 -4.65 -29.91 13.03
CA GLN A 39 -4.47 -30.65 14.29
C GLN A 39 -3.38 -30.07 15.19
N GLN A 40 -2.40 -29.36 14.61
CA GLN A 40 -1.32 -28.68 15.34
C GLN A 40 -1.69 -27.25 15.73
N ASN A 41 -2.98 -26.89 15.63
CA ASN A 41 -3.49 -25.54 15.87
C ASN A 41 -2.82 -24.45 15.03
N LYS A 42 -2.42 -24.76 13.79
CA LYS A 42 -1.90 -23.80 12.81
C LYS A 42 -3.02 -23.35 11.88
N ALA A 43 -2.99 -22.06 11.51
CA ALA A 43 -3.99 -21.52 10.62
C ALA A 43 -3.86 -22.13 9.22
N VAL A 44 -5.00 -22.44 8.61
CA VAL A 44 -5.13 -22.97 7.25
C VAL A 44 -6.15 -22.11 6.52
N ILE A 45 -5.79 -21.67 5.32
CA ILE A 45 -6.65 -20.82 4.49
C ILE A 45 -7.37 -21.67 3.45
N ASP A 46 -8.69 -21.61 3.46
CA ASP A 46 -9.57 -22.16 2.42
C ASP A 46 -9.59 -21.16 1.25
N TYR A 47 -8.88 -21.49 0.17
CA TYR A 47 -8.73 -20.60 -0.98
C TYR A 47 -10.00 -20.45 -1.81
N ASP A 48 -10.99 -21.33 -1.69
CA ASP A 48 -12.28 -21.18 -2.36
C ASP A 48 -13.13 -20.09 -1.69
N LYS A 49 -13.01 -19.98 -0.38
CA LYS A 49 -13.68 -18.93 0.40
C LYS A 49 -12.88 -17.62 0.47
N CYS A 50 -11.57 -17.71 0.42
CA CYS A 50 -10.69 -16.55 0.58
C CYS A 50 -10.89 -15.53 -0.56
N LYS A 51 -11.12 -14.27 -0.17
CA LYS A 51 -11.30 -13.14 -1.11
C LYS A 51 -10.02 -12.30 -1.31
N GLY A 52 -8.89 -12.70 -0.74
CA GLY A 52 -7.62 -12.00 -0.90
C GLY A 52 -7.53 -10.63 -0.20
N CYS A 53 -8.38 -10.35 0.79
CA CYS A 53 -8.49 -9.02 1.39
C CYS A 53 -7.33 -8.57 2.30
N GLY A 54 -6.41 -9.45 2.62
CA GLY A 54 -5.23 -9.13 3.43
C GLY A 54 -5.46 -8.86 4.92
N ARG A 55 -6.71 -8.78 5.42
CA ARG A 55 -6.97 -8.48 6.86
C ARG A 55 -6.24 -9.39 7.82
N CYS A 56 -6.13 -10.67 7.47
CA CYS A 56 -5.43 -11.67 8.27
C CYS A 56 -3.92 -11.42 8.35
N ILE A 57 -3.32 -10.76 7.35
CA ILE A 57 -1.92 -10.33 7.36
C ILE A 57 -1.75 -9.26 8.44
N GLY A 58 -2.49 -8.17 8.36
CA GLY A 58 -2.44 -7.09 9.36
C GLY A 58 -2.82 -7.52 10.79
N ALA A 59 -3.64 -8.58 10.93
CA ALA A 59 -3.99 -9.11 12.25
C ALA A 59 -2.91 -10.02 12.86
N CYS A 60 -1.90 -10.44 12.08
CA CYS A 60 -0.91 -11.41 12.52
C CYS A 60 0.30 -10.72 13.17
N SER A 61 0.32 -10.69 14.49
CA SER A 61 1.46 -10.15 15.26
C SER A 61 2.72 -11.03 15.25
N PHE A 62 2.74 -12.10 14.44
CA PHE A 62 3.85 -13.06 14.37
C PHE A 62 4.37 -13.23 12.94
N ASP A 63 3.91 -12.39 12.01
CA ASP A 63 4.24 -12.40 10.58
C ASP A 63 4.07 -13.78 9.92
N ALA A 64 3.24 -14.62 10.56
CA ALA A 64 2.97 -15.96 10.07
C ALA A 64 2.01 -15.98 8.87
N VAL A 65 1.20 -14.92 8.69
CA VAL A 65 0.34 -14.75 7.53
C VAL A 65 0.93 -13.66 6.67
N TYR A 66 1.22 -13.97 5.43
CA TYR A 66 1.94 -13.09 4.51
C TYR A 66 1.36 -13.16 3.10
N SER A 67 1.74 -12.24 2.22
CA SER A 67 1.44 -12.30 0.80
C SER A 67 2.58 -13.04 0.07
N PRO A 68 2.34 -14.24 -0.48
CA PRO A 68 3.37 -14.98 -1.22
C PRO A 68 3.66 -14.36 -2.59
N ASN A 69 2.71 -13.63 -3.10
CA ASN A 69 2.83 -12.83 -4.29
C ASN A 69 2.79 -11.37 -3.85
N GLU A 70 3.93 -10.83 -3.47
CA GLU A 70 4.09 -9.40 -3.61
C GLU A 70 3.90 -9.14 -5.09
N CYS A 71 2.71 -8.68 -5.44
CA CYS A 71 2.49 -8.19 -6.77
C CYS A 71 3.54 -7.16 -7.03
N ALA A 72 4.16 -7.27 -8.19
CA ALA A 72 4.90 -6.15 -8.71
C ALA A 72 4.08 -4.90 -8.40
N ASN A 73 4.64 -3.94 -7.72
CA ASN A 73 3.98 -2.70 -7.33
C ASN A 73 3.24 -2.10 -8.52
N GLU A 74 3.79 -2.27 -9.74
CA GLU A 74 3.15 -1.98 -11.01
C GLU A 74 1.71 -2.52 -11.16
N ALA A 75 1.46 -3.78 -10.79
CA ALA A 75 0.12 -4.35 -10.93
C ALA A 75 -0.87 -3.75 -9.92
N LEU A 76 -0.39 -3.37 -8.73
CA LEU A 76 -1.20 -2.67 -7.74
C LEU A 76 -1.51 -1.24 -8.20
N ASP A 77 -0.50 -0.53 -8.68
CA ASP A 77 -0.61 0.86 -9.14
C ASP A 77 -1.57 0.96 -10.32
N ARG A 78 -1.45 0.09 -11.31
CA ARG A 78 -2.40 0.00 -12.43
C ARG A 78 -3.83 -0.28 -11.98
N LYS A 79 -4.03 -1.18 -11.01
CA LYS A 79 -5.36 -1.46 -10.46
C LYS A 79 -5.94 -0.29 -9.69
N MET A 80 -5.13 0.47 -8.97
CA MET A 80 -5.57 1.70 -8.32
C MET A 80 -6.00 2.74 -9.36
N ALA A 81 -5.23 2.92 -10.43
CA ALA A 81 -5.56 3.81 -11.54
C ALA A 81 -6.86 3.39 -12.26
N GLU A 82 -7.03 2.10 -12.57
CA GLU A 82 -8.28 1.56 -13.15
C GLU A 82 -9.49 1.85 -12.26
N TYR A 83 -9.34 1.67 -10.95
CA TYR A 83 -10.44 1.93 -10.01
C TYR A 83 -10.78 3.41 -9.90
N ALA A 84 -9.78 4.28 -9.87
CA ALA A 84 -9.95 5.72 -9.91
C ALA A 84 -10.63 6.18 -11.21
N ALA A 85 -10.17 5.68 -12.36
CA ALA A 85 -10.79 5.94 -13.65
C ALA A 85 -12.26 5.50 -13.69
N ALA A 86 -12.60 4.34 -13.15
CA ALA A 86 -13.98 3.85 -13.08
C ALA A 86 -14.87 4.74 -12.21
N VAL A 87 -14.33 5.33 -11.13
CA VAL A 87 -15.07 6.27 -10.28
C VAL A 87 -15.31 7.60 -10.99
N CYS A 88 -14.33 8.08 -11.75
CA CYS A 88 -14.40 9.38 -12.45
C CYS A 88 -15.18 9.30 -13.76
N ALA A 89 -15.25 8.13 -14.41
CA ALA A 89 -15.83 7.97 -15.73
C ALA A 89 -17.27 8.50 -15.86
N GLY A 90 -17.46 9.41 -16.82
CA GLY A 90 -18.78 9.99 -17.15
C GLY A 90 -19.35 10.93 -16.09
N ARG A 91 -18.53 11.42 -15.17
CA ARG A 91 -18.94 12.35 -14.09
C ARG A 91 -18.07 13.61 -14.12
N PRO A 92 -18.63 14.78 -13.79
CA PRO A 92 -17.80 15.94 -13.52
C PRO A 92 -17.04 15.70 -12.22
N CYS A 93 -15.72 15.71 -12.27
CA CYS A 93 -14.85 15.53 -11.12
C CYS A 93 -14.00 16.78 -10.92
N PHE A 94 -13.70 17.08 -9.66
CA PHE A 94 -12.73 18.09 -9.26
C PHE A 94 -11.90 17.49 -8.12
N HIS A 95 -10.60 17.55 -8.27
CA HIS A 95 -9.65 16.89 -7.39
C HIS A 95 -8.82 17.92 -6.63
N ILE A 96 -8.55 17.65 -5.38
CA ILE A 96 -7.67 18.46 -4.52
C ILE A 96 -6.70 17.51 -3.85
N SER A 97 -5.41 17.84 -3.90
CA SER A 97 -4.33 17.13 -3.20
C SER A 97 -3.59 18.08 -2.27
N LEU A 98 -3.30 17.61 -1.08
CA LEU A 98 -2.48 18.29 -0.09
C LEU A 98 -1.09 17.63 -0.06
N VAL A 99 -0.06 18.36 -0.49
CA VAL A 99 1.34 17.92 -0.39
C VAL A 99 1.90 18.49 0.91
N ILE A 100 1.50 17.89 1.99
CA ILE A 100 1.88 18.25 3.36
C ILE A 100 2.14 16.96 4.16
N ASP A 101 3.03 17.03 5.11
CA ASP A 101 3.36 15.94 6.03
C ASP A 101 3.68 14.62 5.29
N VAL A 102 4.44 14.73 4.19
CA VAL A 102 4.76 13.61 3.31
C VAL A 102 5.67 12.63 4.03
N SER A 103 5.08 11.57 4.57
CA SER A 103 5.78 10.54 5.34
C SER A 103 6.29 9.40 4.45
N PRO A 104 7.32 8.64 4.89
CA PRO A 104 7.89 7.57 4.06
C PRO A 104 6.94 6.40 3.85
N ASN A 105 6.08 6.09 4.83
CA ASN A 105 5.14 4.99 4.74
C ASN A 105 3.71 5.47 4.53
N CYS A 106 2.91 4.62 3.89
CA CYS A 106 1.46 4.82 3.81
C CYS A 106 0.85 4.87 5.21
N ASP A 107 -0.15 5.73 5.41
CA ASP A 107 -0.93 5.86 6.66
C ASP A 107 -1.59 4.54 7.14
N CYS A 108 -1.64 3.53 6.27
CA CYS A 108 -2.09 2.20 6.66
C CYS A 108 -1.06 1.41 7.50
N HIS A 109 0.18 1.86 7.57
CA HIS A 109 1.22 1.28 8.39
C HIS A 109 1.15 1.82 9.82
N PRO A 110 1.30 0.97 10.86
CA PRO A 110 1.31 1.43 12.25
C PRO A 110 2.60 2.13 12.64
N GLU A 111 3.68 1.85 11.93
CA GLU A 111 4.98 2.52 12.05
C GLU A 111 5.13 3.56 10.95
N ASN A 112 5.54 4.74 11.32
CA ASN A 112 5.89 5.79 10.39
C ASN A 112 7.10 6.56 10.92
N ASP A 113 7.63 7.47 10.13
CA ASP A 113 8.82 8.25 10.48
C ASP A 113 8.59 9.72 10.08
N ALA A 114 9.60 10.52 10.32
CA ALA A 114 9.58 11.95 9.99
C ALA A 114 9.27 12.18 8.51
N ALA A 115 8.59 13.29 8.22
CA ALA A 115 8.34 13.73 6.86
C ALA A 115 9.63 13.76 6.03
N ILE A 116 9.56 13.30 4.78
CA ILE A 116 10.72 13.20 3.90
C ILE A 116 11.09 14.51 3.22
N ILE A 117 10.12 15.43 3.12
CA ILE A 117 10.27 16.77 2.55
C ILE A 117 9.52 17.79 3.42
N PRO A 118 9.79 19.10 3.31
CA PRO A 118 8.93 20.16 3.87
C PRO A 118 7.55 20.17 3.22
N ASP A 119 6.57 20.73 3.92
CA ASP A 119 5.24 21.00 3.38
C ASP A 119 5.33 21.90 2.13
N VAL A 120 4.59 21.54 1.10
CA VAL A 120 4.52 22.29 -0.16
C VAL A 120 3.26 23.13 -0.24
N GLY A 121 2.09 22.49 -0.05
CA GLY A 121 0.80 23.16 -0.11
C GLY A 121 -0.29 22.35 -0.78
N MET A 122 -1.24 23.04 -1.39
CA MET A 122 -2.44 22.46 -1.98
C MET A 122 -2.43 22.63 -3.51
N PHE A 123 -2.76 21.55 -4.19
CA PHE A 123 -2.96 21.51 -5.64
C PHE A 123 -4.40 21.14 -5.97
N ALA A 124 -4.90 21.62 -7.12
CA ALA A 124 -6.25 21.30 -7.55
C ALA A 124 -6.35 21.24 -9.08
N SER A 125 -7.13 20.26 -9.58
CA SER A 125 -7.33 20.07 -11.02
C SER A 125 -8.67 19.36 -11.31
N PHE A 126 -9.17 19.51 -12.53
CA PHE A 126 -10.23 18.65 -13.06
C PHE A 126 -9.69 17.33 -13.65
N ASP A 127 -8.40 17.27 -13.90
CA ASP A 127 -7.68 16.10 -14.39
C ASP A 127 -6.88 15.47 -13.24
N PRO A 128 -7.21 14.25 -12.79
CA PRO A 128 -6.51 13.60 -11.68
C PRO A 128 -5.08 13.22 -12.02
N VAL A 129 -4.80 12.82 -13.27
CA VAL A 129 -3.45 12.42 -13.69
C VAL A 129 -2.52 13.63 -13.71
N ALA A 130 -2.99 14.74 -14.27
CA ALA A 130 -2.24 16.00 -14.27
C ALA A 130 -2.01 16.51 -12.84
N LEU A 131 -2.97 16.27 -11.92
CA LEU A 131 -2.83 16.64 -10.52
C LEU A 131 -1.76 15.80 -9.82
N ASP A 132 -1.78 14.49 -10.00
CA ASP A 132 -0.81 13.58 -9.40
C ASP A 132 0.59 13.86 -9.92
N GLN A 133 0.76 14.07 -11.24
CA GLN A 133 2.05 14.46 -11.80
C GLN A 133 2.57 15.77 -11.21
N ALA A 134 1.72 16.78 -11.08
CA ALA A 134 2.12 18.07 -10.49
C ALA A 134 2.53 17.92 -9.01
N CYS A 135 1.85 17.05 -8.26
CA CYS A 135 2.22 16.75 -6.87
C CYS A 135 3.56 16.00 -6.79
N ILE A 136 3.80 15.04 -7.67
CA ILE A 136 5.07 14.30 -7.76
C ILE A 136 6.21 15.26 -8.07
N ASP A 137 6.06 16.09 -9.10
CA ASP A 137 7.06 17.08 -9.49
C ASP A 137 7.36 18.05 -8.34
N ALA A 138 6.31 18.46 -7.61
CA ALA A 138 6.46 19.34 -6.46
C ALA A 138 7.20 18.66 -5.29
N VAL A 139 6.97 17.37 -5.05
CA VAL A 139 7.71 16.57 -4.05
C VAL A 139 9.19 16.48 -4.43
N LEU A 140 9.48 16.11 -5.68
CA LEU A 140 10.84 15.91 -6.17
C LEU A 140 11.64 17.23 -6.24
N ALA A 141 10.96 18.37 -6.32
CA ALA A 141 11.59 19.70 -6.31
C ALA A 141 11.99 20.18 -4.91
N GLN A 142 11.51 19.55 -3.84
CA GLN A 142 11.82 19.97 -2.47
C GLN A 142 13.18 19.45 -1.99
N PRO A 143 13.83 20.13 -1.02
CA PRO A 143 14.98 19.57 -0.32
C PRO A 143 14.54 18.37 0.54
N LYS A 144 15.38 17.34 0.60
CA LYS A 144 15.16 16.20 1.52
C LYS A 144 15.34 16.66 2.97
N MET A 145 14.47 16.19 3.84
CA MET A 145 14.62 16.43 5.28
C MET A 145 15.79 15.61 5.84
N PRO A 146 16.81 16.24 6.46
CA PRO A 146 18.06 15.56 6.85
C PRO A 146 17.86 14.38 7.80
N ASN A 147 16.81 14.42 8.63
CA ASN A 147 16.53 13.39 9.63
C ASN A 147 15.53 12.33 9.16
N SER A 148 15.15 12.36 7.88
CA SER A 148 14.24 11.39 7.29
C SER A 148 14.97 10.16 6.76
N VAL A 149 14.24 9.11 6.42
CA VAL A 149 14.79 7.87 5.82
C VAL A 149 15.52 8.12 4.52
N ILE A 150 15.19 9.19 3.77
CA ILE A 150 15.84 9.56 2.51
C ILE A 150 16.87 10.69 2.68
N GLY A 151 17.03 11.23 3.88
CA GLY A 151 17.90 12.38 4.16
C GLY A 151 19.35 12.02 4.41
N SER A 152 19.70 10.74 4.55
CA SER A 152 21.04 10.28 4.90
C SER A 152 21.43 8.99 4.16
N GLY A 153 22.71 8.61 4.22
CA GLY A 153 23.24 7.39 3.61
C GLY A 153 23.15 7.39 2.09
N GLU A 154 23.01 6.22 1.48
CA GLU A 154 22.90 6.08 0.02
C GLU A 154 21.56 6.63 -0.51
N ALA A 155 20.48 6.57 0.27
CA ALA A 155 19.18 7.09 -0.11
C ALA A 155 19.19 8.60 -0.42
N CYS A 156 20.07 9.37 0.22
CA CYS A 156 20.17 10.80 -0.05
C CYS A 156 20.72 11.13 -1.44
N LYS A 157 21.37 10.19 -2.12
CA LYS A 157 21.91 10.34 -3.47
C LYS A 157 20.87 10.04 -4.57
N CYS A 158 19.78 9.37 -4.24
CA CYS A 158 18.75 9.03 -5.19
C CYS A 158 17.92 10.28 -5.53
N GLU A 159 17.75 10.59 -6.81
CA GLU A 159 16.95 11.73 -7.27
C GLU A 159 15.45 11.45 -7.20
N ASP A 160 15.05 10.18 -7.32
CA ASP A 160 13.68 9.74 -7.14
C ASP A 160 13.44 9.45 -5.64
N TYR A 161 12.67 10.31 -4.98
CA TYR A 161 12.42 10.22 -3.53
C TYR A 161 11.52 9.03 -3.18
N PHE A 162 10.64 8.63 -4.09
CA PHE A 162 9.77 7.47 -3.91
C PHE A 162 10.58 6.17 -3.94
N LYS A 163 11.48 6.02 -4.92
CA LYS A 163 12.42 4.89 -5.00
C LYS A 163 13.47 4.93 -3.90
N ALA A 164 13.82 6.11 -3.40
CA ALA A 164 14.72 6.23 -2.24
C ALA A 164 14.08 5.70 -0.96
N ALA A 165 12.77 5.91 -0.77
CA ALA A 165 12.00 5.39 0.36
C ALA A 165 11.61 3.91 0.17
N HIS A 166 11.18 3.56 -1.03
CA HIS A 166 10.70 2.22 -1.42
C HIS A 166 11.32 1.80 -2.75
N PRO A 167 12.46 1.09 -2.74
CA PRO A 167 13.20 0.75 -3.96
C PRO A 167 12.40 -0.03 -5.01
N ASP A 168 11.38 -0.77 -4.58
CA ASP A 168 10.54 -1.61 -5.44
C ASP A 168 9.30 -0.87 -5.99
N THR A 169 9.15 0.44 -5.73
CA THR A 169 8.00 1.20 -6.24
C THR A 169 8.11 1.43 -7.74
N ASP A 170 6.96 1.42 -8.42
CA ASP A 170 6.80 1.74 -9.84
C ASP A 170 5.65 2.73 -10.02
N TRP A 171 5.73 3.86 -9.30
CA TRP A 171 4.71 4.90 -9.26
C TRP A 171 4.34 5.46 -10.65
N GLU A 172 5.28 5.41 -11.60
CA GLU A 172 5.06 5.86 -12.98
C GLU A 172 3.96 5.04 -13.69
N SER A 173 3.76 3.78 -13.29
CA SER A 173 2.73 2.92 -13.86
C SER A 173 1.30 3.28 -13.43
N ALA A 174 1.13 4.16 -12.44
CA ALA A 174 -0.17 4.66 -11.99
C ALA A 174 -0.66 5.88 -12.81
N LEU A 175 0.23 6.54 -13.55
CA LEU A 175 -0.05 7.70 -14.40
C LEU A 175 -0.41 7.28 -15.82
#